data_3649ad3d5f9e1396a216eb7bb239164b
#
_entry.id   3649ad3d5f9e1396a216eb7bb239164b
#
_cell.length_a   1.000
_cell.length_b   1.000
_cell.length_c   1.000
_cell.angle_alpha   90.00
_cell.angle_beta   90.00
_cell.angle_gamma   90.00
#
_symmetry.space_group_name_H-M   'P 1'
#
loop_
_entity.id
_entity.type
_entity.pdbx_description
1 polymer ?
#
loop_
_entity_poly.entity_id
_entity_poly.type
_entity_poly.pdbx_seq_one_letter_code
_entity_poly.pdbx_strand_id
1 'polypeptide(L)'
;MTEPAPEHPQAPRPTTAAPHAPTPTPPPYGAPTPAPVLVAVAHGSRDPRAPRTVRALLDRVRDLRPGLDVRLAHIELNAPLLPDTLDGLRGADAVLVPLLLGRGHHVKRDLPAATAAAPAVRTRIAEPLGPHPLLVEALYERLLDAGWTPADRGDPRTAVVLAAAGSRDPDSARDTRRTARLLAARLGVPVVPAYASAAAPTVPAALRALAARGRHRAFVASYFTAPGRFASACAAAVPHRAAAPLGDHPATARLVLHRYDRALSANAPADTVTLLASA
;
A
#
# COMPACT_ATOMS: atom_id res chain seq x y z
N MET A 1 14.37 -106.25 12.20
CA MET A 1 15.28 -105.31 11.51
C MET A 1 14.50 -104.87 10.28
N THR A 2 13.93 -103.70 10.35
CA THR A 2 13.12 -103.12 9.28
C THR A 2 13.70 -101.73 9.00
N GLU A 3 14.20 -101.54 7.81
CA GLU A 3 14.88 -100.34 7.31
C GLU A 3 13.86 -99.29 6.98
N PRO A 4 14.06 -98.00 7.31
CA PRO A 4 13.15 -96.94 6.94
C PRO A 4 13.42 -96.46 5.52
N ALA A 5 12.34 -96.19 4.78
CA ALA A 5 12.36 -95.65 3.43
C ALA A 5 12.84 -94.18 3.34
N PRO A 6 13.41 -93.73 2.22
CA PRO A 6 13.96 -92.40 2.05
C PRO A 6 12.87 -91.34 1.86
N GLU A 7 13.04 -90.21 2.55
CA GLU A 7 12.22 -89.01 2.39
C GLU A 7 12.52 -88.27 1.06
N HIS A 8 11.47 -87.93 0.31
CA HIS A 8 11.55 -87.07 -0.89
C HIS A 8 11.60 -85.60 -0.50
N PRO A 9 12.45 -84.72 -1.13
CA PRO A 9 12.48 -83.32 -0.89
C PRO A 9 11.22 -82.67 -1.46
N GLN A 10 10.52 -81.90 -0.62
CA GLN A 10 9.40 -81.10 -1.02
C GLN A 10 9.87 -79.81 -1.82
N ALA A 11 9.24 -79.61 -2.97
CA ALA A 11 9.46 -78.40 -3.79
C ALA A 11 9.01 -77.12 -3.06
N PRO A 12 9.71 -75.96 -3.26
CA PRO A 12 9.35 -74.68 -2.61
C PRO A 12 8.02 -74.16 -3.13
N ARG A 13 7.18 -73.70 -2.21
CA ARG A 13 5.89 -73.09 -2.49
C ARG A 13 6.12 -71.68 -3.15
N PRO A 14 5.30 -71.28 -4.13
CA PRO A 14 5.42 -69.94 -4.72
C PRO A 14 5.08 -68.88 -3.68
N THR A 15 5.98 -67.88 -3.50
CA THR A 15 5.79 -66.71 -2.67
C THR A 15 4.78 -65.81 -3.35
N THR A 16 3.62 -65.63 -2.74
CA THR A 16 2.60 -64.65 -3.19
C THR A 16 3.16 -63.26 -3.03
N ALA A 17 3.38 -62.57 -4.15
CA ALA A 17 3.78 -61.14 -4.16
C ALA A 17 2.71 -60.30 -3.48
N ALA A 18 3.10 -59.50 -2.49
CA ALA A 18 2.24 -58.53 -1.85
C ALA A 18 1.73 -57.49 -2.87
N PRO A 19 0.48 -57.04 -2.77
CA PRO A 19 -0.05 -56.00 -3.67
C PRO A 19 0.75 -54.70 -3.51
N HIS A 20 1.31 -54.21 -4.63
CA HIS A 20 1.95 -52.89 -4.68
C HIS A 20 0.94 -51.85 -4.23
N ALA A 21 1.28 -51.07 -3.18
CA ALA A 21 0.55 -49.89 -2.81
C ALA A 21 0.53 -48.90 -4.02
N PRO A 22 -0.60 -48.27 -4.33
CA PRO A 22 -0.66 -47.34 -5.44
C PRO A 22 0.33 -46.17 -5.17
N THR A 23 1.19 -45.94 -6.13
CA THR A 23 2.11 -44.80 -6.15
C THR A 23 1.26 -43.51 -6.08
N PRO A 24 1.52 -42.57 -5.16
CA PRO A 24 0.77 -41.32 -5.10
C PRO A 24 0.91 -40.61 -6.43
N THR A 25 -0.22 -40.36 -7.09
CA THR A 25 -0.27 -39.57 -8.33
C THR A 25 0.27 -38.17 -8.02
N PRO A 26 1.29 -37.67 -8.72
CA PRO A 26 1.74 -36.29 -8.55
C PRO A 26 0.59 -35.36 -8.83
N PRO A 27 0.45 -34.22 -8.08
CA PRO A 27 -0.61 -33.29 -8.32
C PRO A 27 -0.52 -32.75 -9.76
N PRO A 28 -1.65 -32.45 -10.41
CA PRO A 28 -1.65 -31.99 -11.79
C PRO A 28 -0.76 -30.75 -11.92
N TYR A 29 0.19 -30.80 -12.85
CA TYR A 29 1.09 -29.72 -13.21
C TYR A 29 0.27 -28.46 -13.51
N GLY A 30 0.45 -27.38 -12.72
CA GLY A 30 0.03 -26.05 -13.13
C GLY A 30 -1.26 -25.47 -12.56
N ALA A 31 -1.71 -25.85 -11.35
CA ALA A 31 -2.64 -24.94 -10.68
C ALA A 31 -1.89 -23.61 -10.41
N PRO A 32 -2.36 -22.46 -10.93
CA PRO A 32 -1.69 -21.19 -10.70
C PRO A 32 -1.63 -20.95 -9.19
N THR A 33 -0.41 -20.71 -8.67
CA THR A 33 -0.25 -20.35 -7.27
C THR A 33 -1.14 -19.13 -7.00
N PRO A 34 -2.02 -19.14 -6.00
CA PRO A 34 -2.89 -18.02 -5.73
C PRO A 34 -2.04 -16.74 -5.52
N ALA A 35 -2.51 -15.63 -6.09
CA ALA A 35 -1.81 -14.36 -5.93
C ALA A 35 -1.70 -14.02 -4.43
N PRO A 36 -0.57 -13.47 -3.96
CA PRO A 36 -0.42 -13.03 -2.59
C PRO A 36 -1.53 -12.08 -2.16
N VAL A 37 -1.99 -12.20 -0.91
CA VAL A 37 -3.03 -11.32 -0.36
C VAL A 37 -2.52 -9.87 -0.32
N LEU A 38 -3.30 -8.90 -0.80
CA LEU A 38 -3.03 -7.48 -0.60
C LEU A 38 -3.54 -7.08 0.78
N VAL A 39 -2.64 -6.75 1.71
CA VAL A 39 -3.00 -6.19 3.02
C VAL A 39 -2.77 -4.68 2.99
N ALA A 40 -3.84 -3.91 2.84
CA ALA A 40 -3.79 -2.46 2.91
C ALA A 40 -3.68 -2.01 4.37
N VAL A 41 -2.58 -1.34 4.73
CA VAL A 41 -2.29 -0.97 6.12
C VAL A 41 -2.54 0.53 6.30
N ALA A 42 -3.64 0.89 6.97
CA ALA A 42 -3.98 2.26 7.33
C ALA A 42 -3.43 2.61 8.72
N HIS A 43 -3.21 3.90 8.98
CA HIS A 43 -2.81 4.35 10.31
C HIS A 43 -3.87 4.04 11.37
N GLY A 44 -5.13 4.32 11.06
CA GLY A 44 -6.24 4.37 11.98
C GLY A 44 -6.63 5.81 12.31
N SER A 45 -7.86 6.02 12.76
CA SER A 45 -8.40 7.35 13.07
C SER A 45 -9.60 7.26 14.03
N ARG A 46 -9.73 8.26 14.93
CA ARG A 46 -10.93 8.45 15.75
C ARG A 46 -12.08 9.11 14.99
N ASP A 47 -11.84 9.66 13.81
CA ASP A 47 -12.89 10.23 12.97
C ASP A 47 -13.69 9.09 12.31
N PRO A 48 -15.02 8.99 12.56
CA PRO A 48 -15.83 7.87 12.04
C PRO A 48 -15.96 7.85 10.52
N ARG A 49 -15.61 8.95 9.84
CA ARG A 49 -15.58 9.02 8.38
C ARG A 49 -14.36 8.30 7.79
N ALA A 50 -13.24 8.25 8.52
CA ALA A 50 -12.00 7.67 8.01
C ALA A 50 -12.11 6.18 7.65
N PRO A 51 -12.65 5.29 8.50
CA PRO A 51 -12.83 3.88 8.13
C PRO A 51 -13.75 3.69 6.91
N ARG A 52 -14.79 4.53 6.76
CA ARG A 52 -15.67 4.48 5.58
C ARG A 52 -14.92 4.85 4.31
N THR A 53 -14.13 5.93 4.36
CA THR A 53 -13.32 6.37 3.24
C THR A 53 -12.28 5.32 2.81
N VAL A 54 -11.61 4.70 3.79
CA VAL A 54 -10.63 3.63 3.49
C VAL A 54 -11.31 2.42 2.89
N ARG A 55 -12.48 2.00 3.40
CA ARG A 55 -13.24 0.88 2.81
C ARG A 55 -13.64 1.20 1.37
N ALA A 56 -14.18 2.39 1.10
CA ALA A 56 -14.54 2.81 -0.26
C ALA A 56 -13.33 2.80 -1.22
N LEU A 57 -12.14 3.20 -0.73
CA LEU A 57 -10.90 3.05 -1.50
C LEU A 57 -10.62 1.59 -1.83
N LEU A 58 -10.75 0.68 -0.85
CA LEU A 58 -10.47 -0.75 -1.08
C LEU A 58 -11.53 -1.42 -1.96
N ASP A 59 -12.78 -0.97 -1.93
CA ASP A 59 -13.81 -1.44 -2.85
C ASP A 59 -13.43 -1.08 -4.29
N ARG A 60 -12.94 0.14 -4.56
CA ARG A 60 -12.38 0.50 -5.87
C ARG A 60 -11.16 -0.33 -6.27
N VAL A 61 -10.31 -0.71 -5.30
CA VAL A 61 -9.16 -1.61 -5.57
C VAL A 61 -9.66 -2.99 -6.02
N ARG A 62 -10.71 -3.53 -5.37
CA ARG A 62 -11.35 -4.80 -5.74
C ARG A 62 -12.01 -4.73 -7.12
N ASP A 63 -12.70 -3.62 -7.42
CA ASP A 63 -13.31 -3.39 -8.73
C ASP A 63 -12.26 -3.35 -9.86
N LEU A 64 -11.09 -2.75 -9.60
CA LEU A 64 -9.99 -2.66 -10.56
C LEU A 64 -9.27 -4.00 -10.75
N ARG A 65 -9.31 -4.90 -9.77
CA ARG A 65 -8.69 -6.22 -9.83
C ARG A 65 -9.59 -7.29 -9.21
N PRO A 66 -10.60 -7.76 -9.95
CA PRO A 66 -11.46 -8.86 -9.51
C PRO A 66 -10.64 -10.12 -9.19
N GLY A 67 -10.99 -10.82 -8.10
CA GLY A 67 -10.32 -12.03 -7.68
C GLY A 67 -9.07 -11.82 -6.80
N LEU A 68 -8.56 -10.60 -6.64
CA LEU A 68 -7.51 -10.31 -5.66
C LEU A 68 -8.11 -10.30 -4.25
N ASP A 69 -7.55 -11.09 -3.33
CA ASP A 69 -7.90 -10.98 -1.89
C ASP A 69 -7.30 -9.69 -1.34
N VAL A 70 -8.18 -8.74 -0.96
CA VAL A 70 -7.82 -7.43 -0.41
C VAL A 70 -8.32 -7.32 1.02
N ARG A 71 -7.39 -7.27 1.97
CA ARG A 71 -7.64 -7.12 3.40
C ARG A 71 -7.28 -5.73 3.87
N LEU A 72 -7.98 -5.26 4.90
CA LEU A 72 -7.69 -4.02 5.61
C LEU A 72 -7.05 -4.37 6.96
N ALA A 73 -5.99 -3.64 7.30
CA ALA A 73 -5.41 -3.65 8.63
C ALA A 73 -5.13 -2.22 9.10
N HIS A 74 -5.04 -2.02 10.41
CA HIS A 74 -4.68 -0.74 10.99
C HIS A 74 -3.44 -0.88 11.89
N ILE A 75 -2.63 0.16 11.93
CA ILE A 75 -1.50 0.24 12.84
C ILE A 75 -2.01 0.42 14.27
N GLU A 76 -3.02 1.28 14.44
CA GLU A 76 -3.63 1.59 15.74
C GLU A 76 -5.08 2.06 15.60
N LEU A 77 -5.76 2.30 16.72
CA LEU A 77 -7.07 2.98 16.86
C LEU A 77 -8.29 2.25 16.30
N ASN A 78 -8.16 1.46 15.28
CA ASN A 78 -9.28 0.77 14.63
C ASN A 78 -8.99 -0.72 14.47
N ALA A 79 -10.04 -1.53 14.53
CA ALA A 79 -9.97 -2.95 14.17
C ALA A 79 -10.26 -3.17 12.68
N PRO A 80 -9.71 -4.25 12.09
CA PRO A 80 -8.71 -5.13 12.67
C PRO A 80 -7.33 -4.47 12.78
N LEU A 81 -6.57 -4.81 13.81
CA LEU A 81 -5.17 -4.42 13.92
C LEU A 81 -4.30 -5.28 12.98
N LEU A 82 -3.12 -4.77 12.63
CA LEU A 82 -2.21 -5.49 11.74
C LEU A 82 -1.80 -6.87 12.27
N PRO A 83 -1.46 -7.06 13.56
CA PRO A 83 -1.18 -8.39 14.10
C PRO A 83 -2.34 -9.36 13.92
N ASP A 84 -3.57 -8.95 14.23
CA ASP A 84 -4.76 -9.80 14.11
C ASP A 84 -5.01 -10.22 12.65
N THR A 85 -4.79 -9.28 11.71
CA THR A 85 -4.93 -9.55 10.28
C THR A 85 -3.89 -10.57 9.80
N LEU A 86 -2.64 -10.43 10.24
CA LEU A 86 -1.57 -11.37 9.89
C LEU A 86 -1.80 -12.75 10.50
N ASP A 87 -2.29 -12.84 11.74
CA ASP A 87 -2.65 -14.11 12.36
C ASP A 87 -3.71 -14.88 11.57
N GLY A 88 -4.67 -14.18 10.97
CA GLY A 88 -5.67 -14.77 10.08
C GLY A 88 -5.14 -15.20 8.69
N LEU A 89 -3.86 -14.94 8.38
CA LEU A 89 -3.23 -15.26 7.10
C LEU A 89 -2.10 -16.31 7.22
N ARG A 90 -2.07 -17.10 8.32
CA ARG A 90 -1.05 -18.13 8.52
C ARG A 90 -0.93 -19.06 7.32
N GLY A 91 0.28 -19.29 6.83
CA GLY A 91 0.58 -20.13 5.67
C GLY A 91 0.39 -19.45 4.32
N ALA A 92 -0.15 -18.22 4.26
CA ALA A 92 -0.33 -17.47 3.03
C ALA A 92 0.87 -16.55 2.70
N ASP A 93 0.93 -16.12 1.45
CA ASP A 93 1.76 -15.00 1.00
C ASP A 93 0.97 -13.70 1.06
N ALA A 94 1.58 -12.65 1.58
CA ALA A 94 0.94 -11.34 1.70
C ALA A 94 1.87 -10.19 1.30
N VAL A 95 1.29 -9.17 0.65
CA VAL A 95 1.96 -7.89 0.39
C VAL A 95 1.28 -6.82 1.22
N LEU A 96 2.01 -6.25 2.16
CA LEU A 96 1.55 -5.13 2.96
C LEU A 96 1.73 -3.84 2.15
N VAL A 97 0.64 -3.17 1.83
CA VAL A 97 0.64 -1.88 1.13
C VAL A 97 0.29 -0.77 2.12
N PRO A 98 1.29 0.02 2.58
CA PRO A 98 1.04 1.10 3.52
C PRO A 98 0.20 2.21 2.87
N LEU A 99 -0.99 2.49 3.39
CA LEU A 99 -1.80 3.65 3.01
C LEU A 99 -1.24 4.93 3.66
N LEU A 100 0.08 5.07 3.64
CA LEU A 100 0.84 6.17 4.21
C LEU A 100 1.51 6.97 3.09
N LEU A 101 1.65 8.28 3.27
CA LEU A 101 2.04 9.19 2.20
C LEU A 101 3.54 9.54 2.18
N GLY A 102 4.33 8.92 3.03
CA GLY A 102 5.78 9.10 3.08
C GLY A 102 6.46 8.15 4.05
N ARG A 103 7.80 8.13 4.00
CA ARG A 103 8.66 7.25 4.80
C ARG A 103 8.84 7.83 6.21
N GLY A 104 7.86 7.59 7.08
CA GLY A 104 7.91 7.93 8.50
C GLY A 104 8.17 6.72 9.41
N HIS A 105 8.03 6.93 10.72
CA HIS A 105 8.27 5.93 11.76
C HIS A 105 7.51 4.63 11.50
N HIS A 106 6.21 4.71 11.21
CA HIS A 106 5.37 3.54 10.99
C HIS A 106 5.90 2.64 9.84
N VAL A 107 6.31 3.24 8.71
CA VAL A 107 6.86 2.48 7.57
C VAL A 107 8.20 1.84 7.92
N LYS A 108 9.05 2.55 8.68
CA LYS A 108 10.43 2.12 8.96
C LYS A 108 10.56 1.20 10.16
N ARG A 109 9.60 1.21 11.10
CA ARG A 109 9.68 0.50 12.38
C ARG A 109 8.50 -0.41 12.62
N ASP A 110 7.27 0.13 12.61
CA ASP A 110 6.11 -0.62 13.07
C ASP A 110 5.72 -1.75 12.10
N LEU A 111 5.76 -1.48 10.78
CA LEU A 111 5.48 -2.52 9.79
C LEU A 111 6.53 -3.64 9.80
N PRO A 112 7.85 -3.36 9.75
CA PRO A 112 8.86 -4.39 9.88
C PRO A 112 8.75 -5.18 11.19
N ALA A 113 8.47 -4.53 12.32
CA ALA A 113 8.30 -5.21 13.60
C ALA A 113 7.09 -6.15 13.59
N ALA A 114 5.95 -5.70 13.03
CA ALA A 114 4.75 -6.53 12.93
C ALA A 114 4.96 -7.76 12.02
N THR A 115 5.69 -7.60 10.90
CA THR A 115 6.01 -8.75 10.02
C THR A 115 6.98 -9.71 10.67
N ALA A 116 7.97 -9.22 11.39
CA ALA A 116 8.93 -10.07 12.14
C ALA A 116 8.23 -10.87 13.26
N ALA A 117 7.18 -10.32 13.86
CA ALA A 117 6.37 -10.99 14.87
C ALA A 117 5.40 -12.05 14.30
N ALA A 118 5.20 -12.09 12.97
CA ALA A 118 4.29 -13.02 12.29
C ALA A 118 5.02 -13.96 11.31
N PRO A 119 5.96 -14.80 11.76
CA PRO A 119 6.80 -15.63 10.89
C PRO A 119 6.02 -16.72 10.13
N ALA A 120 4.78 -17.00 10.53
CA ALA A 120 3.90 -17.93 9.85
C ALA A 120 3.28 -17.38 8.55
N VAL A 121 3.50 -16.10 8.22
CA VAL A 121 3.03 -15.46 6.99
C VAL A 121 4.25 -14.99 6.19
N ARG A 122 4.33 -15.36 4.92
CA ARG A 122 5.39 -14.83 4.05
C ARG A 122 5.01 -13.43 3.58
N THR A 123 5.59 -12.41 4.22
CA THR A 123 5.23 -11.01 4.00
C THR A 123 6.24 -10.27 3.14
N ARG A 124 5.74 -9.34 2.32
CA ARG A 124 6.52 -8.30 1.64
C ARG A 124 5.91 -6.95 2.00
N ILE A 125 6.75 -5.95 2.26
CA ILE A 125 6.29 -4.58 2.53
C ILE A 125 6.53 -3.75 1.28
N ALA A 126 5.45 -3.22 0.70
CA ALA A 126 5.53 -2.29 -0.42
C ALA A 126 5.99 -0.90 0.05
N GLU A 127 6.49 -0.10 -0.88
CA GLU A 127 6.75 1.32 -0.61
C GLU A 127 5.46 2.06 -0.21
N PRO A 128 5.53 3.13 0.60
CA PRO A 128 4.39 3.98 0.88
C PRO A 128 3.84 4.63 -0.39
N LEU A 129 2.62 5.15 -0.34
CA LEU A 129 1.96 5.72 -1.51
C LEU A 129 2.73 6.88 -2.12
N GLY A 130 3.32 7.75 -1.31
CA GLY A 130 4.03 8.93 -1.81
C GLY A 130 5.54 8.91 -1.63
N PRO A 131 6.22 9.75 -2.44
CA PRO A 131 5.73 10.57 -3.55
C PRO A 131 5.47 9.75 -4.83
N HIS A 132 4.41 10.10 -5.58
CA HIS A 132 4.06 9.42 -6.84
C HIS A 132 3.20 10.32 -7.76
N PRO A 133 3.32 10.24 -9.11
CA PRO A 133 2.49 11.02 -10.05
C PRO A 133 0.98 10.83 -9.86
N LEU A 134 0.50 9.61 -9.57
CA LEU A 134 -0.92 9.36 -9.30
C LEU A 134 -1.46 10.11 -8.09
N LEU A 135 -0.63 10.43 -7.08
CA LEU A 135 -1.05 11.31 -5.98
C LEU A 135 -1.19 12.75 -6.44
N VAL A 136 -0.36 13.19 -7.39
CA VAL A 136 -0.47 14.54 -7.98
C VAL A 136 -1.75 14.66 -8.78
N GLU A 137 -2.12 13.62 -9.52
CA GLU A 137 -3.41 13.54 -10.23
C GLU A 137 -4.58 13.68 -9.24
N ALA A 138 -4.61 12.85 -8.19
CA ALA A 138 -5.65 12.92 -7.17
C ALA A 138 -5.71 14.29 -6.47
N LEU A 139 -4.57 14.88 -6.11
CA LEU A 139 -4.51 16.20 -5.50
C LEU A 139 -5.01 17.31 -6.45
N TYR A 140 -4.68 17.21 -7.73
CA TYR A 140 -5.14 18.16 -8.73
C TYR A 140 -6.66 18.10 -8.90
N GLU A 141 -7.24 16.92 -9.04
CA GLU A 141 -8.70 16.76 -9.20
C GLU A 141 -9.44 17.19 -7.92
N ARG A 142 -8.91 16.89 -6.72
CA ARG A 142 -9.47 17.41 -5.47
C ARG A 142 -9.36 18.93 -5.34
N LEU A 143 -8.36 19.57 -5.96
CA LEU A 143 -8.30 21.03 -6.04
C LEU A 143 -9.33 21.60 -7.02
N LEU A 144 -9.61 20.93 -8.14
CA LEU A 144 -10.73 21.32 -9.04
C LEU A 144 -12.06 21.33 -8.29
N ASP A 145 -12.34 20.26 -7.51
CA ASP A 145 -13.52 20.18 -6.64
C ASP A 145 -13.59 21.33 -5.61
N ALA A 146 -12.43 21.83 -5.17
CA ALA A 146 -12.31 22.98 -4.25
C ALA A 146 -12.29 24.36 -4.94
N GLY A 147 -12.63 24.41 -6.23
CA GLY A 147 -12.75 25.65 -6.98
C GLY A 147 -11.46 26.14 -7.64
N TRP A 148 -10.43 25.29 -7.77
CA TRP A 148 -9.30 25.56 -8.67
C TRP A 148 -9.78 25.56 -10.12
N THR A 149 -9.31 26.53 -10.90
CA THR A 149 -9.68 26.64 -12.32
C THR A 149 -8.43 26.81 -13.20
N PRO A 150 -8.51 26.58 -14.50
CA PRO A 150 -7.41 26.85 -15.42
C PRO A 150 -6.87 28.29 -15.36
N ALA A 151 -7.71 29.27 -14.98
CA ALA A 151 -7.30 30.67 -14.81
C ALA A 151 -6.36 30.90 -13.60
N ASP A 152 -6.35 29.97 -12.65
CA ASP A 152 -5.43 30.00 -11.50
C ASP A 152 -4.00 29.62 -11.90
N ARG A 153 -3.83 28.92 -13.03
CA ARG A 153 -2.53 28.50 -13.53
C ARG A 153 -1.70 29.74 -13.92
N GLY A 154 -0.53 29.87 -13.28
CA GLY A 154 0.39 30.99 -13.56
C GLY A 154 -0.07 32.34 -13.00
N ASP A 155 -1.25 32.45 -12.36
CA ASP A 155 -1.66 33.69 -11.71
C ASP A 155 -0.68 34.04 -10.56
N PRO A 156 -0.02 35.23 -10.62
CA PRO A 156 0.95 35.63 -9.60
C PRO A 156 0.35 35.78 -8.20
N ARG A 157 -0.96 35.94 -8.08
CA ARG A 157 -1.68 36.03 -6.79
C ARG A 157 -2.02 34.67 -6.21
N THR A 158 -1.92 33.59 -7.01
CA THR A 158 -2.34 32.27 -6.62
C THR A 158 -1.18 31.41 -6.11
N ALA A 159 -1.42 30.62 -5.07
CA ALA A 159 -0.52 29.60 -4.55
C ALA A 159 -1.29 28.45 -3.89
N VAL A 160 -0.61 27.36 -3.62
CA VAL A 160 -1.18 26.20 -2.92
C VAL A 160 -0.34 25.86 -1.68
N VAL A 161 -1.00 25.56 -0.58
CA VAL A 161 -0.39 24.93 0.60
C VAL A 161 -0.67 23.45 0.53
N LEU A 162 0.37 22.61 0.46
CA LEU A 162 0.26 21.16 0.60
C LEU A 162 0.25 20.79 2.08
N ALA A 163 -0.94 20.56 2.62
CA ALA A 163 -1.13 20.26 4.04
C ALA A 163 -0.93 18.79 4.34
N ALA A 164 0.08 18.45 5.13
CA ALA A 164 0.44 17.10 5.54
C ALA A 164 0.38 16.95 7.07
N ALA A 165 0.37 15.71 7.55
CA ALA A 165 0.37 15.42 8.99
C ALA A 165 1.61 15.98 9.70
N GLY A 166 2.76 15.84 9.08
CA GLY A 166 4.07 16.12 9.67
C GLY A 166 4.68 14.88 10.32
N SER A 167 6.00 14.90 10.45
CA SER A 167 6.79 13.83 11.08
C SER A 167 8.13 14.41 11.53
N ARG A 168 8.72 13.81 12.58
CA ARG A 168 10.11 14.09 12.98
C ARG A 168 11.13 13.37 12.08
N ASP A 169 10.70 12.40 11.27
CA ASP A 169 11.57 11.71 10.33
C ASP A 169 11.90 12.61 9.12
N PRO A 170 13.19 12.87 8.84
CA PRO A 170 13.59 13.76 7.73
C PRO A 170 13.19 13.24 6.35
N ASP A 171 13.06 11.92 6.17
CA ASP A 171 12.62 11.36 4.89
C ASP A 171 11.15 11.68 4.60
N SER A 172 10.30 11.68 5.62
CA SER A 172 8.89 12.10 5.47
C SER A 172 8.80 13.55 4.97
N ALA A 173 9.61 14.46 5.52
CA ALA A 173 9.65 15.85 5.07
C ALA A 173 10.23 15.96 3.64
N ARG A 174 11.19 15.11 3.28
CA ARG A 174 11.77 15.04 1.93
C ARG A 174 10.74 14.57 0.91
N ASP A 175 9.96 13.55 1.25
CA ASP A 175 8.88 13.00 0.43
C ASP A 175 7.75 14.03 0.22
N THR A 176 7.34 14.74 1.28
CA THR A 176 6.34 15.81 1.19
C THR A 176 6.82 16.95 0.28
N ARG A 177 8.08 17.39 0.42
CA ARG A 177 8.66 18.41 -0.47
C ARG A 177 8.72 17.96 -1.92
N ARG A 178 9.01 16.67 -2.18
CA ARG A 178 9.01 16.11 -3.55
C ARG A 178 7.60 16.13 -4.14
N THR A 179 6.58 15.74 -3.38
CA THR A 179 5.18 15.82 -3.81
C THR A 179 4.78 17.28 -4.10
N ALA A 180 5.17 18.23 -3.24
CA ALA A 180 4.90 19.64 -3.46
C ALA A 180 5.51 20.17 -4.77
N ARG A 181 6.76 19.77 -5.10
CA ARG A 181 7.39 20.14 -6.38
C ARG A 181 6.66 19.55 -7.59
N LEU A 182 6.25 18.30 -7.52
CA LEU A 182 5.50 17.64 -8.60
C LEU A 182 4.14 18.33 -8.81
N LEU A 183 3.45 18.68 -7.72
CA LEU A 183 2.17 19.37 -7.78
C LEU A 183 2.37 20.82 -8.31
N ALA A 184 3.44 21.51 -7.90
CA ALA A 184 3.77 22.86 -8.44
C ALA A 184 3.99 22.83 -9.95
N ALA A 185 4.72 21.85 -10.46
CA ALA A 185 4.92 21.65 -11.89
C ALA A 185 3.59 21.40 -12.63
N ARG A 186 2.67 20.64 -12.02
CA ARG A 186 1.34 20.37 -12.59
C ARG A 186 0.45 21.61 -12.62
N LEU A 187 0.49 22.45 -11.57
CA LEU A 187 -0.37 23.60 -11.38
C LEU A 187 0.18 24.89 -12.01
N GLY A 188 1.49 24.98 -12.22
CA GLY A 188 2.16 26.20 -12.70
C GLY A 188 2.18 27.33 -11.68
N VAL A 189 1.98 27.07 -10.38
CA VAL A 189 2.05 28.01 -9.26
C VAL A 189 2.87 27.41 -8.12
N PRO A 190 3.39 28.26 -7.19
CA PRO A 190 4.08 27.74 -6.02
C PRO A 190 3.21 26.84 -5.16
N VAL A 191 3.78 25.71 -4.75
CA VAL A 191 3.19 24.79 -3.76
C VAL A 191 4.12 24.71 -2.56
N VAL A 192 3.64 25.13 -1.40
CA VAL A 192 4.40 25.17 -0.15
C VAL A 192 3.93 24.06 0.77
N PRO A 193 4.79 23.13 1.19
CA PRO A 193 4.42 22.14 2.20
C PRO A 193 4.22 22.80 3.56
N ALA A 194 3.16 22.39 4.26
CA ALA A 194 2.87 22.81 5.63
C ALA A 194 2.31 21.62 6.44
N TYR A 195 2.41 21.69 7.75
CA TYR A 195 2.21 20.53 8.60
C TYR A 195 1.19 20.81 9.71
N ALA A 196 0.39 19.79 10.01
CA ALA A 196 -0.57 19.82 11.10
C ALA A 196 0.09 19.63 12.48
N SER A 197 1.22 18.93 12.53
CA SER A 197 1.99 18.64 13.76
C SER A 197 3.46 18.34 13.45
N ALA A 198 4.28 18.24 14.50
CA ALA A 198 5.66 17.69 14.50
C ALA A 198 6.67 18.33 13.53
N ALA A 199 6.26 19.31 12.69
CA ALA A 199 7.13 19.98 11.73
C ALA A 199 6.60 21.41 11.43
N ALA A 200 7.45 22.22 10.81
CA ALA A 200 7.13 23.59 10.42
C ALA A 200 7.32 23.78 8.89
N PRO A 201 6.62 24.77 8.28
CA PRO A 201 5.63 25.67 8.87
C PRO A 201 4.28 25.01 9.13
N THR A 202 3.45 25.59 10.00
CA THR A 202 2.03 25.25 10.10
C THR A 202 1.25 25.83 8.92
N VAL A 203 0.04 25.31 8.62
CA VAL A 203 -0.79 25.84 7.53
C VAL A 203 -1.07 27.33 7.68
N PRO A 204 -1.49 27.87 8.86
CA PRO A 204 -1.66 29.32 9.02
C PRO A 204 -0.37 30.12 8.81
N ALA A 205 0.79 29.59 9.23
CA ALA A 205 2.06 30.29 9.03
C ALA A 205 2.44 30.35 7.53
N ALA A 206 2.24 29.25 6.79
CA ALA A 206 2.47 29.20 5.35
C ALA A 206 1.55 30.17 4.59
N LEU A 207 0.27 30.24 4.95
CA LEU A 207 -0.69 31.17 4.36
C LEU A 207 -0.28 32.61 4.59
N ARG A 208 0.13 33.01 5.82
CA ARG A 208 0.64 34.37 6.09
C ARG A 208 1.89 34.68 5.28
N ALA A 209 2.82 33.75 5.17
CA ALA A 209 4.04 33.95 4.37
C ALA A 209 3.75 34.08 2.87
N LEU A 210 2.73 33.44 2.35
CA LEU A 210 2.25 33.57 0.97
C LEU A 210 1.58 34.93 0.76
N ALA A 211 0.70 35.36 1.68
CA ALA A 211 0.05 36.67 1.62
C ALA A 211 1.06 37.82 1.66
N ALA A 212 2.10 37.74 2.49
CA ALA A 212 3.19 38.71 2.55
C ALA A 212 3.99 38.81 1.23
N ARG A 213 3.85 37.84 0.33
CA ARG A 213 4.44 37.81 -1.02
C ARG A 213 3.43 38.16 -2.12
N GLY A 214 2.28 38.75 -1.78
CA GLY A 214 1.22 39.11 -2.70
C GLY A 214 0.33 37.94 -3.17
N ARG A 215 0.48 36.73 -2.59
CA ARG A 215 -0.30 35.56 -2.97
C ARG A 215 -1.51 35.41 -2.06
N HIS A 216 -2.55 36.19 -2.35
CA HIS A 216 -3.77 36.27 -1.53
C HIS A 216 -4.83 35.26 -1.94
N ARG A 217 -4.68 34.59 -3.11
CA ARG A 217 -5.53 33.51 -3.58
C ARG A 217 -4.86 32.16 -3.28
N ALA A 218 -4.92 31.74 -2.03
CA ALA A 218 -4.30 30.47 -1.61
C ALA A 218 -5.34 29.35 -1.51
N PHE A 219 -4.99 28.15 -2.00
CA PHE A 219 -5.71 26.90 -1.82
C PHE A 219 -4.98 26.02 -0.82
N VAL A 220 -5.70 25.09 -0.18
CA VAL A 220 -5.10 24.03 0.64
C VAL A 220 -5.35 22.69 -0.03
N ALA A 221 -4.29 22.04 -0.50
CA ALA A 221 -4.31 20.67 -0.98
C ALA A 221 -4.14 19.72 0.21
N SER A 222 -5.10 18.85 0.43
CA SER A 222 -5.15 17.95 1.59
C SER A 222 -4.32 16.69 1.32
N TYR A 223 -3.10 16.62 1.81
CA TYR A 223 -2.21 15.47 1.69
C TYR A 223 -2.43 14.50 2.85
N PHE A 224 -3.64 13.93 2.88
CA PHE A 224 -4.13 12.93 3.84
C PHE A 224 -4.89 11.85 3.08
N THR A 225 -4.79 10.61 3.52
CA THR A 225 -5.49 9.48 2.89
C THR A 225 -6.98 9.45 3.21
N ALA A 226 -7.40 10.00 4.36
CA ALA A 226 -8.78 9.99 4.80
C ALA A 226 -9.08 11.24 5.66
N PRO A 227 -10.37 11.56 5.91
CA PRO A 227 -10.77 12.57 6.89
C PRO A 227 -10.21 12.27 8.28
N GLY A 228 -9.99 13.33 9.07
CA GLY A 228 -9.48 13.20 10.43
C GLY A 228 -9.17 14.56 11.02
N ARG A 229 -8.82 14.57 12.32
CA ARG A 229 -8.55 15.81 13.07
C ARG A 229 -7.57 16.74 12.36
N PHE A 230 -6.46 16.21 11.84
CA PHE A 230 -5.43 17.01 11.17
C PHE A 230 -5.91 17.57 9.83
N ALA A 231 -6.56 16.75 9.01
CA ALA A 231 -7.13 17.20 7.74
C ALA A 231 -8.17 18.31 7.96
N SER A 232 -9.07 18.13 8.94
CA SER A 232 -10.10 19.12 9.29
C SER A 232 -9.50 20.41 9.82
N ALA A 233 -8.50 20.34 10.69
CA ALA A 233 -7.81 21.52 11.22
C ALA A 233 -7.09 22.32 10.11
N CYS A 234 -6.47 21.64 9.15
CA CYS A 234 -5.83 22.27 8.01
C CYS A 234 -6.86 22.92 7.08
N ALA A 235 -7.98 22.26 6.81
CA ALA A 235 -9.04 22.78 5.95
C ALA A 235 -9.72 24.02 6.53
N ALA A 236 -9.87 24.09 7.86
CA ALA A 236 -10.48 25.23 8.56
C ALA A 236 -9.71 26.56 8.35
N ALA A 237 -8.43 26.49 7.96
CA ALA A 237 -7.64 27.70 7.68
C ALA A 237 -8.08 28.44 6.41
N VAL A 238 -8.73 27.74 5.45
CA VAL A 238 -9.26 28.32 4.20
C VAL A 238 -10.54 27.58 3.79
N PRO A 239 -11.68 27.80 4.47
CA PRO A 239 -12.88 26.95 4.35
C PRO A 239 -13.41 26.77 2.91
N HIS A 240 -13.31 27.78 2.07
CA HIS A 240 -13.87 27.75 0.71
C HIS A 240 -12.87 27.31 -0.38
N ARG A 241 -11.61 27.03 -0.02
CA ARG A 241 -10.54 26.65 -0.95
C ARG A 241 -9.65 25.54 -0.39
N ALA A 242 -10.23 24.73 0.48
CA ALA A 242 -9.57 23.54 1.01
C ALA A 242 -10.12 22.30 0.31
N ALA A 243 -9.22 21.60 -0.37
CA ALA A 243 -9.54 20.35 -1.04
C ALA A 243 -9.79 19.24 -0.02
N ALA A 244 -10.69 18.31 -0.36
CA ALA A 244 -10.91 17.09 0.42
C ALA A 244 -9.64 16.23 0.46
N PRO A 245 -9.48 15.33 1.45
CA PRO A 245 -8.46 14.28 1.44
C PRO A 245 -8.50 13.43 0.18
N LEU A 246 -7.39 12.75 -0.11
CA LEU A 246 -7.25 11.85 -1.29
C LEU A 246 -8.38 10.84 -1.38
N GLY A 247 -8.71 10.20 -0.25
CA GLY A 247 -9.88 9.35 -0.12
C GLY A 247 -9.89 8.18 -1.10
N ASP A 248 -11.10 7.90 -1.59
CA ASP A 248 -11.40 6.86 -2.55
C ASP A 248 -11.15 7.28 -4.01
N HIS A 249 -10.30 8.26 -4.25
CA HIS A 249 -10.01 8.75 -5.59
C HIS A 249 -9.49 7.62 -6.50
N PRO A 250 -9.94 7.53 -7.78
CA PRO A 250 -9.52 6.45 -8.68
C PRO A 250 -7.99 6.34 -8.85
N ALA A 251 -7.29 7.47 -8.92
CA ALA A 251 -5.82 7.47 -8.99
C ALA A 251 -5.17 6.90 -7.72
N THR A 252 -5.79 7.10 -6.53
CA THR A 252 -5.32 6.49 -5.28
C THR A 252 -5.49 4.97 -5.33
N ALA A 253 -6.60 4.45 -5.82
CA ALA A 253 -6.83 3.01 -5.98
C ALA A 253 -5.84 2.36 -6.97
N ARG A 254 -5.59 3.01 -8.12
CA ARG A 254 -4.55 2.57 -9.06
C ARG A 254 -3.16 2.55 -8.42
N LEU A 255 -2.87 3.52 -7.55
CA LEU A 255 -1.57 3.58 -6.86
C LEU A 255 -1.40 2.44 -5.85
N VAL A 256 -2.46 2.06 -5.13
CA VAL A 256 -2.43 0.90 -4.22
C VAL A 256 -2.04 -0.36 -5.00
N LEU A 257 -2.68 -0.63 -6.14
CA LEU A 257 -2.34 -1.75 -7.01
C LEU A 257 -0.92 -1.64 -7.58
N HIS A 258 -0.50 -0.45 -8.01
CA HIS A 258 0.86 -0.23 -8.49
C HIS A 258 1.91 -0.56 -7.42
N ARG A 259 1.68 -0.19 -6.16
CA ARG A 259 2.59 -0.52 -5.05
C ARG A 259 2.62 -2.03 -4.78
N TYR A 260 1.48 -2.68 -4.84
CA TYR A 260 1.37 -4.13 -4.74
C TYR A 260 2.19 -4.83 -5.84
N ASP A 261 1.97 -4.48 -7.10
CA ASP A 261 2.65 -5.09 -8.26
C ASP A 261 4.17 -4.87 -8.22
N ARG A 262 4.60 -3.68 -7.83
CA ARG A 262 6.03 -3.36 -7.66
C ARG A 262 6.70 -4.22 -6.58
N ALA A 263 6.00 -4.46 -5.47
CA ALA A 263 6.51 -5.31 -4.40
C ALA A 263 6.60 -6.78 -4.83
N LEU A 264 5.73 -7.24 -5.72
CA LEU A 264 5.83 -8.58 -6.32
C LEU A 264 7.03 -8.68 -7.26
N SER A 265 7.22 -7.69 -8.14
CA SER A 265 8.28 -7.70 -9.16
C SER A 265 9.68 -7.53 -8.57
N ALA A 266 9.83 -6.83 -7.44
CA ALA A 266 11.14 -6.58 -6.81
C ALA A 266 11.85 -7.86 -6.32
N ASN A 267 11.14 -8.98 -6.18
CA ASN A 267 11.67 -10.26 -5.73
C ASN A 267 11.46 -11.40 -6.75
N ALA A 268 11.07 -11.10 -7.99
CA ALA A 268 11.17 -12.09 -9.05
C ALA A 268 12.66 -12.39 -9.25
N PRO A 269 13.11 -13.65 -9.19
CA PRO A 269 14.46 -13.99 -9.61
C PRO A 269 14.64 -13.43 -11.03
N ALA A 270 15.78 -12.80 -11.30
CA ALA A 270 16.14 -12.40 -12.64
C ALA A 270 16.22 -13.68 -13.48
N ASP A 271 15.13 -14.02 -14.15
CA ASP A 271 15.14 -15.12 -15.10
C ASP A 271 16.23 -14.81 -16.11
N THR A 272 17.24 -15.65 -16.09
CA THR A 272 18.35 -15.70 -17.03
C THR A 272 17.75 -15.63 -18.43
N VAL A 273 17.86 -14.48 -19.07
CA VAL A 273 17.64 -14.37 -20.52
C VAL A 273 18.76 -15.20 -21.13
N THR A 274 18.49 -16.47 -21.39
CA THR A 274 19.35 -17.31 -22.22
C THR A 274 19.28 -16.74 -23.63
N LEU A 275 20.26 -15.90 -23.97
CA LEU A 275 20.59 -15.54 -25.33
C LEU A 275 20.93 -16.86 -26.06
N LEU A 276 19.98 -17.39 -26.80
CA LEU A 276 20.28 -18.31 -27.89
C LEU A 276 21.00 -17.51 -28.95
N ALA A 277 22.32 -17.44 -28.83
CA ALA A 277 23.20 -17.11 -29.94
C ALA A 277 23.09 -18.27 -30.92
N SER A 278 22.42 -18.01 -32.04
CA SER A 278 22.42 -18.89 -33.21
C SER A 278 23.79 -18.82 -33.84
N ALA A 279 24.43 -19.99 -33.98
CA ALA A 279 25.57 -20.19 -34.85
C ALA A 279 25.10 -20.23 -36.31
#